data_1026dc4ef09e4517d9c56fc9f91454db
#
_entry.id   1026dc4ef09e4517d9c56fc9f91454db
#
_cell.length_a   1.000
_cell.length_b   1.000
_cell.length_c   1.000
_cell.angle_alpha   90.00
_cell.angle_beta   90.00
_cell.angle_gamma   90.00
#
_symmetry.space_group_name_H-M   'P 1'
#
loop_
_entity.id
_entity.type
_entity.pdbx_description
1 polymer ?
#
loop_
_entity_poly.entity_id
_entity_poly.type
_entity_poly.pdbx_seq_one_letter_code
_entity_poly.pdbx_strand_id
1 'polypeptide(L)'
;MKEAIQTLITSDKMAHAFEYLKQDEAHTIDQQIELVQISSFSPFEEKRAIRFKELLTEAGLDPVMDEVHNVYAHIHGTGNGPTLYVSAHLDTVFLPETPLPVKREGTKIYAPGIGDDTRGLAEILTLARAIKESGLKPVGDIIIGGNVGEEGLGDLRGMRHFFSQNADKVDGFISVDGAGCLICHGGTGSHRYEVTFRGPGGHSFGAFGLVNPIFAMGRAISYISELRTPREPKTTFSVGVVNGGTSINAIAYECSMLVDIRSNGLKELEELDAKLQECIKRAVEDENNRWETERSYEESKDSFDHNGRITVEVKQIGNRPAGSQPKDCEIVSAAAAAFEACNETVEYESAGSTDANIPISLGIPAICVGGGGKGGACHSVDEWYDSKDAYKGSQRVLAAIFALVGLDGVSEPLLSRRKK
;
A
#
# COMPACT_ATOMS: atom_id res chain seq x y z
N MET A 1 29.45 -3.68 -9.65
CA MET A 1 28.21 -4.22 -9.07
C MET A 1 28.10 -5.75 -9.21
N LYS A 2 27.92 -6.35 -10.41
CA LYS A 2 27.73 -7.81 -10.56
C LYS A 2 28.84 -8.65 -9.90
N GLU A 3 30.11 -8.29 -10.06
CA GLU A 3 31.25 -8.98 -9.42
C GLU A 3 31.17 -8.91 -7.88
N ALA A 4 30.86 -7.74 -7.31
CA ALA A 4 30.72 -7.57 -5.87
C ALA A 4 29.58 -8.43 -5.30
N ILE A 5 28.45 -8.49 -6.00
CA ILE A 5 27.31 -9.34 -5.61
C ILE A 5 27.66 -10.82 -5.74
N GLN A 6 28.38 -11.23 -6.81
CA GLN A 6 28.84 -12.60 -6.94
C GLN A 6 29.79 -13.00 -5.79
N THR A 7 30.72 -12.13 -5.41
CA THR A 7 31.59 -12.34 -4.26
C THR A 7 30.79 -12.47 -2.96
N LEU A 8 29.78 -11.62 -2.77
CA LEU A 8 28.90 -11.68 -1.61
C LEU A 8 28.18 -13.04 -1.51
N ILE A 9 27.44 -13.44 -2.55
CA ILE A 9 26.58 -14.63 -2.49
C ILE A 9 27.37 -15.95 -2.45
N THR A 10 28.62 -15.96 -2.95
CA THR A 10 29.51 -17.14 -2.90
C THR A 10 30.40 -17.19 -1.65
N SER A 11 30.30 -16.19 -0.76
CA SER A 11 31.03 -16.22 0.52
C SER A 11 30.52 -17.32 1.44
N ASP A 12 31.40 -17.92 2.25
CA ASP A 12 31.03 -18.97 3.21
C ASP A 12 29.89 -18.53 4.15
N LYS A 13 29.92 -17.27 4.58
CA LYS A 13 28.90 -16.69 5.47
C LYS A 13 27.51 -16.67 4.80
N MET A 14 27.45 -16.21 3.55
CA MET A 14 26.18 -16.15 2.82
C MET A 14 25.69 -17.54 2.40
N ALA A 15 26.61 -18.42 2.02
CA ALA A 15 26.27 -19.82 1.69
C ALA A 15 25.64 -20.53 2.91
N HIS A 16 26.18 -20.30 4.12
CA HIS A 16 25.59 -20.82 5.36
C HIS A 16 24.19 -20.26 5.60
N ALA A 17 23.99 -18.96 5.44
CA ALA A 17 22.68 -18.34 5.60
C ALA A 17 21.67 -18.86 4.57
N PHE A 18 22.08 -19.11 3.34
CA PHE A 18 21.21 -19.67 2.30
C PHE A 18 20.79 -21.11 2.63
N GLU A 19 21.70 -21.90 3.17
CA GLU A 19 21.35 -23.25 3.62
C GLU A 19 20.42 -23.21 4.84
N TYR A 20 20.66 -22.30 5.79
CA TYR A 20 19.74 -22.04 6.92
C TYR A 20 18.32 -21.73 6.43
N LEU A 21 18.16 -20.75 5.53
CA LEU A 21 16.85 -20.36 4.98
C LEU A 21 16.11 -21.53 4.34
N LYS A 22 16.83 -22.41 3.65
CA LYS A 22 16.26 -23.61 3.06
C LYS A 22 15.79 -24.60 4.12
N GLN A 23 16.53 -24.77 5.21
CA GLN A 23 16.17 -25.68 6.31
C GLN A 23 15.05 -25.11 7.16
N ASP A 24 14.96 -23.77 7.30
CA ASP A 24 13.94 -23.07 8.08
C ASP A 24 12.59 -22.92 7.35
N GLU A 25 12.47 -23.35 6.09
CA GLU A 25 11.29 -23.18 5.25
C GLU A 25 10.00 -23.69 5.91
N ALA A 26 10.03 -24.87 6.52
CA ALA A 26 8.86 -25.45 7.19
C ALA A 26 8.40 -24.58 8.36
N HIS A 27 9.33 -24.09 9.17
CA HIS A 27 9.03 -23.18 10.29
C HIS A 27 8.49 -21.82 9.78
N THR A 28 9.06 -21.30 8.70
CA THR A 28 8.57 -20.08 8.05
C THR A 28 7.11 -20.21 7.61
N ILE A 29 6.76 -21.35 7.00
CA ILE A 29 5.37 -21.63 6.58
C ILE A 29 4.43 -21.78 7.79
N ASP A 30 4.88 -22.44 8.86
CA ASP A 30 4.07 -22.59 10.07
C ASP A 30 3.77 -21.23 10.71
N GLN A 31 4.73 -20.30 10.74
CA GLN A 31 4.52 -18.93 11.22
C GLN A 31 3.62 -18.11 10.26
N GLN A 32 3.74 -18.31 8.96
CA GLN A 32 2.82 -17.70 7.97
C GLN A 32 1.37 -18.14 8.23
N ILE A 33 1.16 -19.43 8.48
CA ILE A 33 -0.16 -19.99 8.82
C ILE A 33 -0.66 -19.48 10.17
N GLU A 34 0.20 -19.35 11.17
CA GLU A 34 -0.15 -18.79 12.47
C GLU A 34 -0.63 -17.34 12.32
N LEU A 35 0.13 -16.51 11.61
CA LEU A 35 -0.18 -15.09 11.44
C LEU A 35 -1.46 -14.86 10.64
N VAL A 36 -1.74 -15.64 9.61
CA VAL A 36 -2.95 -15.47 8.79
C VAL A 36 -4.23 -15.74 9.59
N GLN A 37 -4.17 -16.58 10.61
CA GLN A 37 -5.32 -16.91 11.47
C GLN A 37 -5.65 -15.82 12.51
N ILE A 38 -4.81 -14.78 12.63
CA ILE A 38 -5.06 -13.61 13.47
C ILE A 38 -5.70 -12.53 12.62
N SER A 39 -6.99 -12.24 12.83
CA SER A 39 -7.70 -11.16 12.13
C SER A 39 -6.96 -9.83 12.28
N SER A 40 -6.77 -9.11 11.17
CA SER A 40 -5.95 -7.89 11.12
C SER A 40 -6.47 -6.91 10.04
N PHE A 41 -7.77 -6.68 10.04
CA PHE A 41 -8.37 -5.65 9.19
C PHE A 41 -7.90 -4.25 9.61
N SER A 42 -7.55 -3.40 8.66
CA SER A 42 -7.17 -2.01 8.97
C SER A 42 -8.39 -1.20 9.44
N PRO A 43 -8.39 -0.56 10.66
CA PRO A 43 -7.25 -0.25 11.53
C PRO A 43 -7.14 -1.15 12.80
N PHE A 44 -7.47 -2.43 12.74
CA PHE A 44 -7.54 -3.33 13.93
C PHE A 44 -6.39 -4.35 13.98
N GLU A 45 -5.15 -3.92 13.65
CA GLU A 45 -3.96 -4.78 13.52
C GLU A 45 -3.30 -5.15 14.85
N GLU A 46 -3.67 -4.52 15.95
CA GLU A 46 -2.99 -4.63 17.27
C GLU A 46 -2.68 -6.08 17.68
N LYS A 47 -3.64 -6.99 17.52
CA LYS A 47 -3.44 -8.40 17.91
C LYS A 47 -2.35 -9.10 17.11
N ARG A 48 -2.33 -8.88 15.79
CA ARG A 48 -1.30 -9.45 14.92
C ARG A 48 0.05 -8.77 15.19
N ALA A 49 0.07 -7.46 15.43
CA ALA A 49 1.26 -6.72 15.79
C ALA A 49 1.90 -7.21 17.09
N ILE A 50 1.11 -7.49 18.13
CA ILE A 50 1.59 -8.07 19.39
C ILE A 50 2.23 -9.43 19.11
N ARG A 51 1.54 -10.33 18.38
CA ARG A 51 2.09 -11.65 18.08
C ARG A 51 3.34 -11.57 17.22
N PHE A 52 3.37 -10.70 16.22
CA PHE A 52 4.54 -10.48 15.37
C PHE A 52 5.75 -9.95 16.17
N LYS A 53 5.50 -9.07 17.16
CA LYS A 53 6.54 -8.60 18.10
C LYS A 53 7.11 -9.77 18.92
N GLU A 54 6.26 -10.66 19.43
CA GLU A 54 6.71 -11.85 20.15
C GLU A 54 7.59 -12.74 19.26
N LEU A 55 7.17 -12.99 18.02
CA LEU A 55 7.92 -13.81 17.04
C LEU A 55 9.28 -13.20 16.69
N LEU A 56 9.38 -11.87 16.55
CA LEU A 56 10.66 -11.18 16.37
C LEU A 56 11.55 -11.32 17.62
N THR A 57 10.96 -11.32 18.82
CA THR A 57 11.70 -11.56 20.07
C THR A 57 12.20 -13.01 20.13
N GLU A 58 11.37 -13.99 19.75
CA GLU A 58 11.76 -15.39 19.62
C GLU A 58 12.89 -15.58 18.58
N ALA A 59 12.88 -14.81 17.49
CA ALA A 59 13.97 -14.73 16.52
C ALA A 59 15.24 -14.06 17.09
N GLY A 60 15.18 -13.57 18.32
CA GLY A 60 16.31 -13.03 19.09
C GLY A 60 16.64 -11.59 18.78
N LEU A 61 15.69 -10.82 18.34
CA LEU A 61 15.77 -9.38 18.22
C LEU A 61 15.14 -8.69 19.45
N ASP A 62 15.32 -7.37 19.56
CA ASP A 62 14.68 -6.53 20.57
C ASP A 62 13.71 -5.55 19.89
N PRO A 63 12.50 -6.03 19.51
CA PRO A 63 11.55 -5.22 18.76
C PRO A 63 10.82 -4.21 19.63
N VAL A 64 10.61 -3.02 19.10
CA VAL A 64 9.71 -2.02 19.64
C VAL A 64 8.38 -2.05 18.88
N MET A 65 7.30 -1.67 19.57
CA MET A 65 6.01 -1.38 18.94
C MET A 65 5.71 0.09 19.20
N ASP A 66 5.46 0.84 18.14
CA ASP A 66 5.14 2.27 18.25
C ASP A 66 3.65 2.51 18.56
N GLU A 67 3.28 3.79 18.67
CA GLU A 67 1.93 4.21 19.06
C GLU A 67 0.84 3.95 18.00
N VAL A 68 1.23 3.63 16.75
CA VAL A 68 0.29 3.22 15.69
C VAL A 68 0.33 1.72 15.43
N HIS A 69 1.10 0.96 16.23
CA HIS A 69 1.29 -0.48 16.20
C HIS A 69 2.22 -1.00 15.07
N ASN A 70 3.09 -0.16 14.49
CA ASN A 70 4.22 -0.71 13.74
C ASN A 70 5.15 -1.45 14.70
N VAL A 71 5.71 -2.56 14.24
CA VAL A 71 6.66 -3.36 15.01
C VAL A 71 7.97 -3.46 14.27
N TYR A 72 9.08 -3.02 14.86
CA TYR A 72 10.39 -3.08 14.20
C TYR A 72 11.53 -3.24 15.18
N ALA A 73 12.62 -3.82 14.70
CA ALA A 73 13.86 -4.01 15.45
C ALA A 73 15.07 -3.50 14.66
N HIS A 74 16.13 -3.13 15.37
CA HIS A 74 17.39 -2.68 14.81
C HIS A 74 18.44 -3.79 14.83
N ILE A 75 19.09 -4.02 13.70
CA ILE A 75 20.26 -4.87 13.56
C ILE A 75 21.44 -3.93 13.27
N HIS A 76 22.24 -3.65 14.28
CA HIS A 76 23.35 -2.72 14.17
C HIS A 76 24.54 -3.33 13.43
N GLY A 77 25.03 -2.59 12.45
CA GLY A 77 26.23 -2.92 11.69
C GLY A 77 27.54 -2.43 12.35
N THR A 78 28.52 -2.17 11.50
CA THR A 78 29.82 -1.59 11.95
C THR A 78 29.75 -0.08 12.14
N GLY A 79 28.65 0.57 11.76
CA GLY A 79 28.42 2.02 11.84
C GLY A 79 28.95 2.82 10.64
N ASN A 80 29.52 2.18 9.63
CA ASN A 80 30.16 2.84 8.49
C ASN A 80 29.34 2.83 7.19
N GLY A 81 28.16 2.22 7.18
CA GLY A 81 27.29 2.05 6.02
C GLY A 81 25.97 2.80 6.11
N PRO A 82 25.09 2.62 5.10
CA PRO A 82 23.74 3.18 5.06
C PRO A 82 22.83 2.46 6.04
N THR A 83 21.66 3.06 6.32
CA THR A 83 20.56 2.43 7.04
C THR A 83 19.47 2.00 6.05
N LEU A 84 19.19 0.71 6.01
CA LEU A 84 18.14 0.12 5.19
C LEU A 84 16.97 -0.31 6.09
N TYR A 85 15.75 0.12 5.75
CA TYR A 85 14.55 -0.40 6.39
C TYR A 85 13.89 -1.45 5.49
N VAL A 86 13.58 -2.62 6.05
CA VAL A 86 12.91 -3.74 5.38
C VAL A 86 11.66 -4.09 6.16
N SER A 87 10.51 -4.10 5.49
CA SER A 87 9.21 -4.23 6.16
C SER A 87 8.22 -5.01 5.31
N ALA A 88 7.20 -5.58 5.96
CA ALA A 88 6.01 -6.19 5.39
C ALA A 88 4.78 -5.61 6.09
N HIS A 89 3.58 -5.67 5.50
CA HIS A 89 2.44 -5.09 6.17
C HIS A 89 1.67 -6.11 7.04
N LEU A 90 1.14 -5.60 8.16
CA LEU A 90 0.43 -6.38 9.17
C LEU A 90 -1.06 -6.56 8.86
N ASP A 91 -1.64 -5.64 8.12
CA ASP A 91 -3.07 -5.58 7.87
C ASP A 91 -3.52 -6.44 6.67
N THR A 92 -4.82 -6.54 6.52
CA THR A 92 -5.51 -7.18 5.38
C THR A 92 -6.80 -6.44 5.06
N VAL A 93 -7.36 -6.71 3.88
CA VAL A 93 -8.67 -6.19 3.45
C VAL A 93 -9.87 -6.91 4.10
N PHE A 94 -9.65 -8.01 4.81
CA PHE A 94 -10.73 -8.87 5.31
C PHE A 94 -11.31 -8.33 6.61
N LEU A 95 -12.64 -8.13 6.62
CA LEU A 95 -13.37 -7.64 7.79
C LEU A 95 -13.16 -8.55 9.01
N PRO A 96 -13.28 -8.02 10.25
CA PRO A 96 -13.03 -8.80 11.47
C PRO A 96 -13.88 -10.07 11.63
N GLU A 97 -15.07 -10.09 11.06
CA GLU A 97 -15.99 -11.22 11.05
C GLU A 97 -15.72 -12.24 9.93
N THR A 98 -14.81 -11.96 9.00
CA THR A 98 -14.45 -12.89 7.92
C THR A 98 -13.79 -14.13 8.52
N PRO A 99 -14.33 -15.35 8.27
CA PRO A 99 -13.65 -16.58 8.69
C PRO A 99 -12.30 -16.73 8.00
N LEU A 100 -11.30 -17.14 8.76
CA LEU A 100 -9.93 -17.35 8.29
C LEU A 100 -9.55 -18.86 8.33
N PRO A 101 -10.28 -19.74 7.61
CA PRO A 101 -9.94 -21.15 7.56
C PRO A 101 -8.65 -21.34 6.78
N VAL A 102 -7.79 -22.25 7.23
CA VAL A 102 -6.60 -22.65 6.52
C VAL A 102 -6.81 -24.05 5.94
N LYS A 103 -6.64 -24.18 4.63
CA LYS A 103 -6.65 -25.48 3.94
C LYS A 103 -5.29 -25.70 3.26
N ARG A 104 -4.70 -26.85 3.46
CA ARG A 104 -3.41 -27.22 2.84
C ARG A 104 -3.57 -28.40 1.88
N GLU A 105 -3.05 -28.26 0.67
CA GLU A 105 -3.02 -29.28 -0.37
C GLU A 105 -1.60 -29.41 -0.94
N GLY A 106 -0.81 -30.31 -0.36
CA GLY A 106 0.61 -30.42 -0.70
C GLY A 106 1.38 -29.16 -0.32
N THR A 107 1.95 -28.47 -1.30
CA THR A 107 2.65 -27.19 -1.12
C THR A 107 1.72 -25.97 -1.17
N LYS A 108 0.47 -26.14 -1.62
CA LYS A 108 -0.51 -25.05 -1.69
C LYS A 108 -1.26 -24.89 -0.38
N ILE A 109 -1.43 -23.65 0.03
CA ILE A 109 -2.12 -23.22 1.23
C ILE A 109 -3.19 -22.22 0.79
N TYR A 110 -4.41 -22.41 1.24
CA TYR A 110 -5.55 -21.55 0.95
C TYR A 110 -5.99 -20.91 2.24
N ALA A 111 -5.96 -19.59 2.32
CA ALA A 111 -6.53 -18.79 3.39
C ALA A 111 -6.58 -17.32 2.96
N PRO A 112 -7.59 -16.54 3.40
CA PRO A 112 -7.65 -15.10 3.13
C PRO A 112 -6.43 -14.37 3.75
N GLY A 113 -5.61 -13.69 2.93
CA GLY A 113 -4.41 -12.98 3.37
C GLY A 113 -3.15 -13.86 3.53
N ILE A 114 -3.17 -15.09 2.97
CA ILE A 114 -2.02 -16.01 3.09
C ILE A 114 -0.81 -15.55 2.27
N GLY A 115 -1.03 -14.89 1.15
CA GLY A 115 0.02 -14.30 0.31
C GLY A 115 0.20 -12.82 0.62
N ASP A 116 -0.89 -12.12 0.78
CA ASP A 116 -0.98 -10.69 0.96
C ASP A 116 -1.46 -10.33 2.41
N ASP A 117 -0.58 -9.98 3.39
CA ASP A 117 0.88 -10.07 3.26
C ASP A 117 1.50 -10.91 4.39
N THR A 118 0.80 -12.00 4.83
CA THR A 118 1.43 -12.88 5.83
C THR A 118 2.65 -13.60 5.27
N ARG A 119 2.81 -13.68 3.93
CA ARG A 119 4.06 -14.16 3.34
C ARG A 119 5.20 -13.20 3.62
N GLY A 120 5.02 -11.91 3.37
CA GLY A 120 6.05 -10.91 3.68
C GLY A 120 6.41 -10.89 5.17
N LEU A 121 5.42 -10.98 6.07
CA LEU A 121 5.67 -11.07 7.50
C LEU A 121 6.51 -12.29 7.88
N ALA A 122 6.19 -13.48 7.34
CA ALA A 122 6.98 -14.70 7.59
C ALA A 122 8.39 -14.59 6.99
N GLU A 123 8.52 -13.89 5.85
CA GLU A 123 9.81 -13.55 5.24
C GLU A 123 10.67 -12.70 6.18
N ILE A 124 10.12 -11.65 6.77
CA ILE A 124 10.81 -10.80 7.76
C ILE A 124 11.33 -11.65 8.93
N LEU A 125 10.53 -12.57 9.44
CA LEU A 125 10.91 -13.45 10.56
C LEU A 125 12.06 -14.41 10.20
N THR A 126 12.00 -15.07 9.04
CA THR A 126 13.06 -16.00 8.63
C THR A 126 14.36 -15.26 8.29
N LEU A 127 14.28 -14.06 7.70
CA LEU A 127 15.45 -13.20 7.47
C LEU A 127 16.12 -12.80 8.78
N ALA A 128 15.34 -12.41 9.80
CA ALA A 128 15.86 -12.09 11.12
C ALA A 128 16.61 -13.27 11.75
N ARG A 129 16.02 -14.48 11.71
CA ARG A 129 16.66 -15.71 12.19
C ARG A 129 17.92 -16.04 11.42
N ALA A 130 17.88 -15.98 10.08
CA ALA A 130 19.03 -16.30 9.24
C ALA A 130 20.22 -15.38 9.50
N ILE A 131 19.98 -14.09 9.65
CA ILE A 131 21.02 -13.09 9.98
C ILE A 131 21.69 -13.45 11.30
N LYS A 132 20.90 -13.76 12.32
CA LYS A 132 21.40 -14.10 13.65
C LYS A 132 22.13 -15.42 13.69
N GLU A 133 21.49 -16.50 13.23
CA GLU A 133 22.01 -17.87 13.32
C GLU A 133 23.27 -18.06 12.44
N SER A 134 23.37 -17.35 11.32
CA SER A 134 24.55 -17.39 10.46
C SER A 134 25.62 -16.37 10.86
N GLY A 135 25.40 -15.58 11.92
CA GLY A 135 26.35 -14.59 12.38
C GLY A 135 26.67 -13.51 11.33
N LEU A 136 25.69 -13.17 10.49
CA LEU A 136 25.86 -12.13 9.48
C LEU A 136 25.90 -10.75 10.15
N LYS A 137 27.00 -10.04 10.00
CA LYS A 137 27.16 -8.69 10.52
C LYS A 137 27.13 -7.69 9.37
N PRO A 138 26.13 -6.80 9.27
CA PRO A 138 26.10 -5.80 8.22
C PRO A 138 27.18 -4.71 8.44
N VAL A 139 27.59 -4.05 7.36
CA VAL A 139 28.42 -2.83 7.44
C VAL A 139 27.53 -1.64 7.80
N GLY A 140 26.41 -1.45 7.10
CA GLY A 140 25.37 -0.50 7.46
C GLY A 140 24.39 -1.07 8.49
N ASP A 141 23.40 -0.29 8.89
CA ASP A 141 22.36 -0.72 9.80
C ASP A 141 21.15 -1.27 9.03
N ILE A 142 20.46 -2.24 9.62
CA ILE A 142 19.19 -2.76 9.11
C ILE A 142 18.10 -2.49 10.15
N ILE A 143 16.99 -1.89 9.72
CA ILE A 143 15.73 -1.89 10.47
C ILE A 143 14.87 -2.96 9.82
N ILE A 144 14.28 -3.87 10.61
CA ILE A 144 13.47 -4.96 10.08
C ILE A 144 12.17 -5.05 10.87
N GLY A 145 11.01 -5.18 10.18
CA GLY A 145 9.76 -5.18 10.93
C GLY A 145 8.49 -5.38 10.11
N GLY A 146 7.38 -5.03 10.76
CA GLY A 146 6.03 -5.02 10.17
C GLY A 146 5.35 -3.68 10.41
N ASN A 147 4.64 -3.19 9.43
CA ASN A 147 3.91 -1.93 9.50
C ASN A 147 2.41 -2.11 9.31
N VAL A 148 1.65 -1.12 9.70
CA VAL A 148 0.18 -1.14 9.69
C VAL A 148 -0.40 -0.21 8.64
N GLY A 149 -1.62 -0.52 8.18
CA GLY A 149 -2.42 0.38 7.37
C GLY A 149 -1.94 0.51 5.93
N GLU A 150 -1.35 -0.56 5.37
CA GLU A 150 -1.07 -0.61 3.93
C GLU A 150 -2.37 -0.66 3.14
N GLU A 151 -3.33 -1.46 3.58
CA GLU A 151 -4.52 -1.79 2.84
C GLU A 151 -5.63 -0.73 2.90
N GLY A 152 -6.36 -0.63 1.80
CA GLY A 152 -7.65 0.07 1.71
C GLY A 152 -7.63 1.51 2.23
N LEU A 153 -8.38 1.75 3.29
CA LEU A 153 -8.49 3.05 3.97
C LEU A 153 -7.45 3.24 5.09
N GLY A 154 -6.54 2.30 5.27
CA GLY A 154 -5.38 2.47 6.16
C GLY A 154 -4.44 3.58 5.74
N ASP A 155 -4.45 3.93 4.44
CA ASP A 155 -3.80 5.11 3.84
C ASP A 155 -2.30 5.23 4.17
N LEU A 156 -1.61 4.08 4.29
CA LEU A 156 -0.19 3.97 4.63
C LEU A 156 0.16 4.62 5.98
N ARG A 157 -0.78 4.60 6.95
CA ARG A 157 -0.61 5.34 8.22
C ARG A 157 0.63 4.90 9.00
N GLY A 158 0.98 3.62 8.94
CA GLY A 158 2.17 3.08 9.59
C GLY A 158 3.45 3.68 9.02
N MET A 159 3.59 3.68 7.68
CA MET A 159 4.73 4.27 7.01
C MET A 159 4.79 5.79 7.15
N ARG A 160 3.65 6.48 7.09
CA ARG A 160 3.59 7.93 7.37
C ARG A 160 4.11 8.24 8.78
N HIS A 161 3.65 7.48 9.78
CA HIS A 161 4.09 7.66 11.15
C HIS A 161 5.59 7.42 11.29
N PHE A 162 6.08 6.28 10.80
CA PHE A 162 7.51 5.94 10.88
C PHE A 162 8.40 6.99 10.21
N PHE A 163 8.11 7.36 8.96
CA PHE A 163 8.93 8.32 8.21
C PHE A 163 8.76 9.76 8.68
N SER A 164 7.67 10.13 9.36
CA SER A 164 7.57 11.45 9.99
C SER A 164 8.63 11.69 11.05
N GLN A 165 9.17 10.62 11.64
CA GLN A 165 10.15 10.67 12.73
C GLN A 165 11.56 10.18 12.31
N ASN A 166 11.68 9.48 11.18
CA ASN A 166 12.90 8.77 10.82
C ASN A 166 13.36 8.98 9.37
N ALA A 167 12.74 9.88 8.61
CA ALA A 167 13.10 10.10 7.21
C ALA A 167 14.54 10.52 6.99
N ASP A 168 15.15 11.20 7.98
CA ASP A 168 16.56 11.61 7.98
C ASP A 168 17.52 10.50 8.39
N LYS A 169 17.01 9.38 8.93
CA LYS A 169 17.84 8.27 9.46
C LYS A 169 17.91 7.09 8.49
N VAL A 170 17.01 7.00 7.53
CA VAL A 170 16.88 5.89 6.59
C VAL A 170 17.41 6.29 5.22
N ASP A 171 18.29 5.48 4.64
CA ASP A 171 18.91 5.71 3.35
C ASP A 171 18.23 4.94 2.21
N GLY A 172 17.50 3.86 2.54
CA GLY A 172 16.73 3.07 1.58
C GLY A 172 15.65 2.23 2.26
N PHE A 173 14.65 1.80 1.48
CA PHE A 173 13.52 1.02 1.97
C PHE A 173 13.18 -0.15 1.03
N ILE A 174 12.89 -1.30 1.59
CA ILE A 174 12.33 -2.47 0.89
C ILE A 174 11.02 -2.86 1.56
N SER A 175 9.91 -2.81 0.82
CA SER A 175 8.68 -3.52 1.17
C SER A 175 8.78 -4.94 0.65
N VAL A 176 8.53 -5.93 1.51
CA VAL A 176 8.36 -7.32 1.08
C VAL A 176 6.87 -7.59 1.09
N ASP A 177 6.27 -7.72 -0.08
CA ASP A 177 4.82 -7.72 -0.24
C ASP A 177 4.40 -8.75 -1.30
N GLY A 178 3.56 -9.69 -0.86
CA GLY A 178 3.03 -10.74 -1.69
C GLY A 178 4.04 -11.82 -2.11
N ALA A 179 3.67 -12.59 -3.13
CA ALA A 179 4.44 -13.71 -3.66
C ALA A 179 5.25 -13.31 -4.91
N GLY A 180 6.06 -14.26 -5.41
CA GLY A 180 6.73 -14.13 -6.72
C GLY A 180 8.09 -13.44 -6.67
N CYS A 181 8.59 -13.05 -7.85
CA CYS A 181 9.90 -12.42 -8.05
C CYS A 181 9.75 -11.06 -8.77
N LEU A 182 9.00 -10.16 -8.15
CA LEU A 182 8.71 -8.82 -8.64
C LEU A 182 9.68 -7.79 -8.02
N ILE A 183 10.03 -6.76 -8.77
CA ILE A 183 10.57 -5.49 -8.26
C ILE A 183 9.68 -4.35 -8.79
N CYS A 184 8.87 -3.78 -7.90
CA CYS A 184 8.15 -2.55 -8.16
C CYS A 184 9.00 -1.37 -7.67
N HIS A 185 9.21 -0.37 -8.55
CA HIS A 185 10.16 0.72 -8.29
C HIS A 185 9.55 2.13 -8.38
N GLY A 186 8.23 2.25 -8.34
CA GLY A 186 7.51 3.52 -8.29
C GLY A 186 6.21 3.40 -7.53
N GLY A 187 5.68 4.54 -7.08
CA GLY A 187 4.46 4.63 -6.31
C GLY A 187 3.29 5.20 -7.13
N THR A 188 2.21 4.43 -7.30
CA THR A 188 0.94 4.94 -7.82
C THR A 188 0.24 5.73 -6.72
N GLY A 189 0.11 7.04 -6.92
CA GLY A 189 -0.64 7.89 -5.99
C GLY A 189 -2.15 7.74 -6.15
N SER A 190 -2.89 7.99 -5.08
CA SER A 190 -4.35 8.03 -5.12
C SER A 190 -4.92 9.06 -4.17
N HIS A 191 -5.93 9.82 -4.63
CA HIS A 191 -6.80 10.59 -3.75
C HIS A 191 -8.18 9.94 -3.74
N ARG A 192 -8.75 9.77 -2.56
CA ARG A 192 -10.07 9.18 -2.35
C ARG A 192 -10.95 10.15 -1.61
N TYR A 193 -12.19 10.30 -2.09
CA TYR A 193 -13.13 11.27 -1.56
C TYR A 193 -14.48 10.63 -1.25
N GLU A 194 -15.04 11.00 -0.11
CA GLU A 194 -16.46 10.94 0.18
C GLU A 194 -17.07 12.31 -0.10
N VAL A 195 -18.01 12.36 -1.05
CA VAL A 195 -18.67 13.60 -1.47
C VAL A 195 -20.14 13.52 -1.09
N THR A 196 -20.56 14.35 -0.15
CA THR A 196 -21.93 14.36 0.38
C THR A 196 -22.66 15.64 -0.04
N PHE A 197 -23.76 15.47 -0.74
CA PHE A 197 -24.66 16.57 -1.17
C PHE A 197 -25.85 16.62 -0.24
N ARG A 198 -26.20 17.82 0.25
CA ARG A 198 -27.35 18.06 1.12
C ARG A 198 -28.25 19.15 0.55
N GLY A 199 -29.57 18.99 0.75
CA GLY A 199 -30.58 19.93 0.32
C GLY A 199 -31.79 19.92 1.25
N PRO A 200 -32.86 20.68 0.93
CA PRO A 200 -34.01 20.88 1.82
C PRO A 200 -34.83 19.59 2.04
N GLY A 201 -34.84 18.66 1.07
CA GLY A 201 -35.78 17.56 1.06
C GLY A 201 -37.23 17.98 0.92
N GLY A 202 -38.13 17.06 0.60
CA GLY A 202 -39.57 17.37 0.51
C GLY A 202 -40.39 16.32 -0.23
N HIS A 203 -41.71 16.57 -0.31
CA HIS A 203 -42.60 15.72 -1.07
C HIS A 203 -42.44 15.98 -2.59
N SER A 204 -42.19 14.95 -3.39
CA SER A 204 -41.82 15.10 -4.81
C SER A 204 -42.84 15.91 -5.64
N PHE A 205 -44.12 15.78 -5.34
CA PHE A 205 -45.20 16.52 -6.02
C PHE A 205 -45.48 17.86 -5.34
N GLY A 206 -45.70 17.86 -4.01
CA GLY A 206 -46.12 19.05 -3.27
C GLY A 206 -45.01 20.12 -3.09
N ALA A 207 -43.74 19.69 -3.14
CA ALA A 207 -42.57 20.56 -3.05
C ALA A 207 -41.77 20.55 -4.39
N PHE A 208 -42.46 20.33 -5.51
CA PHE A 208 -41.83 20.43 -6.83
C PHE A 208 -41.24 21.82 -7.04
N GLY A 209 -40.03 21.89 -7.54
CA GLY A 209 -39.27 23.17 -7.66
C GLY A 209 -38.16 23.32 -6.64
N LEU A 210 -38.13 22.52 -5.58
CA LEU A 210 -36.95 22.46 -4.70
C LEU A 210 -35.76 21.84 -5.43
N VAL A 211 -34.55 22.31 -5.07
CA VAL A 211 -33.30 21.70 -5.50
C VAL A 211 -33.16 20.27 -4.97
N ASN A 212 -32.55 19.40 -5.76
CA ASN A 212 -32.46 17.98 -5.43
C ASN A 212 -30.98 17.52 -5.37
N PRO A 213 -30.47 17.09 -4.20
CA PRO A 213 -29.12 16.60 -4.05
C PRO A 213 -28.77 15.46 -5.03
N ILE A 214 -29.70 14.55 -5.34
CA ILE A 214 -29.47 13.46 -6.30
C ILE A 214 -29.26 14.02 -7.72
N PHE A 215 -29.93 15.11 -8.10
CA PHE A 215 -29.69 15.74 -9.40
C PHE A 215 -28.31 16.42 -9.46
N ALA A 216 -27.90 17.09 -8.38
CA ALA A 216 -26.55 17.65 -8.27
C ALA A 216 -25.50 16.55 -8.37
N MET A 217 -25.64 15.43 -7.62
CA MET A 217 -24.75 14.29 -7.69
C MET A 217 -24.74 13.66 -9.10
N GLY A 218 -25.91 13.48 -9.74
CA GLY A 218 -26.00 12.96 -11.10
C GLY A 218 -25.26 13.83 -12.13
N ARG A 219 -25.35 15.16 -12.01
CA ARG A 219 -24.56 16.12 -12.82
C ARG A 219 -23.06 15.97 -12.55
N ALA A 220 -22.65 15.88 -11.28
CA ALA A 220 -21.27 15.69 -10.89
C ALA A 220 -20.69 14.40 -11.52
N ILE A 221 -21.41 13.28 -11.44
CA ILE A 221 -21.01 12.00 -12.06
C ILE A 221 -20.91 12.14 -13.58
N SER A 222 -21.86 12.84 -14.21
CA SER A 222 -21.81 13.10 -15.66
C SER A 222 -20.55 13.90 -16.04
N TYR A 223 -20.24 14.98 -15.35
CA TYR A 223 -19.05 15.79 -15.62
C TYR A 223 -17.75 15.03 -15.35
N ILE A 224 -17.69 14.26 -14.26
CA ILE A 224 -16.54 13.39 -13.95
C ILE A 224 -16.36 12.36 -15.08
N SER A 225 -17.41 11.74 -15.59
CA SER A 225 -17.32 10.73 -16.65
C SER A 225 -16.75 11.26 -17.97
N GLU A 226 -16.81 12.56 -18.20
CA GLU A 226 -16.32 13.22 -19.40
C GLU A 226 -14.83 13.64 -19.29
N LEU A 227 -14.21 13.51 -18.12
CA LEU A 227 -12.80 13.84 -17.90
C LEU A 227 -11.90 13.04 -18.86
N ARG A 228 -10.80 13.65 -19.25
CA ARG A 228 -9.78 13.03 -20.09
C ARG A 228 -8.47 12.98 -19.33
N THR A 229 -7.88 11.81 -19.30
CA THR A 229 -6.61 11.52 -18.59
C THR A 229 -5.57 10.98 -19.58
N PRO A 230 -4.28 11.20 -19.33
CA PRO A 230 -3.22 10.60 -20.12
C PRO A 230 -3.15 9.08 -19.90
N ARG A 231 -2.59 8.37 -20.89
CA ARG A 231 -2.22 6.96 -20.73
C ARG A 231 -0.87 6.80 -20.04
N GLU A 232 0.03 7.75 -20.27
CA GLU A 232 1.36 7.83 -19.68
C GLU A 232 1.63 9.25 -19.16
N PRO A 233 1.87 9.41 -17.86
CA PRO A 233 1.74 8.39 -16.83
C PRO A 233 0.28 7.90 -16.69
N LYS A 234 0.09 6.60 -16.43
CA LYS A 234 -1.26 6.02 -16.27
C LYS A 234 -2.03 6.80 -15.21
N THR A 235 -3.17 7.37 -15.62
CA THR A 235 -4.02 8.20 -14.77
C THR A 235 -5.47 7.78 -14.94
N THR A 236 -6.15 7.52 -13.83
CA THR A 236 -7.49 6.92 -13.82
C THR A 236 -8.39 7.59 -12.79
N PHE A 237 -9.71 7.45 -12.99
CA PHE A 237 -10.72 7.90 -12.03
C PHE A 237 -11.93 6.97 -12.06
N SER A 238 -12.64 6.90 -10.94
CA SER A 238 -13.89 6.14 -10.83
C SER A 238 -14.79 6.71 -9.74
N VAL A 239 -16.09 6.74 -9.99
CA VAL A 239 -17.10 6.83 -8.96
C VAL A 239 -17.56 5.41 -8.66
N GLY A 240 -17.12 4.84 -7.55
CA GLY A 240 -17.29 3.42 -7.23
C GLY A 240 -18.56 3.10 -6.43
N VAL A 241 -19.04 4.07 -5.64
CA VAL A 241 -20.23 3.90 -4.79
C VAL A 241 -21.10 5.15 -4.87
N VAL A 242 -22.41 4.93 -4.89
CA VAL A 242 -23.42 5.99 -4.76
C VAL A 242 -24.49 5.55 -3.77
N ASN A 243 -24.90 6.45 -2.89
CA ASN A 243 -25.96 6.22 -1.90
C ASN A 243 -26.85 7.46 -1.79
N GLY A 244 -28.10 7.30 -1.36
CA GLY A 244 -28.97 8.42 -1.01
C GLY A 244 -30.42 8.23 -1.35
N GLY A 245 -31.23 9.18 -0.84
CA GLY A 245 -32.67 9.15 -0.92
C GLY A 245 -33.32 8.23 0.11
N THR A 246 -34.65 8.36 0.27
CA THR A 246 -35.40 7.59 1.26
C THR A 246 -36.66 6.91 0.68
N SER A 247 -37.29 7.55 -0.30
CA SER A 247 -38.54 7.08 -0.90
C SER A 247 -38.71 7.59 -2.33
N ILE A 248 -39.42 6.84 -3.15
CA ILE A 248 -39.70 7.19 -4.56
C ILE A 248 -40.43 8.53 -4.72
N ASN A 249 -41.26 8.92 -3.75
CA ASN A 249 -42.04 10.13 -3.77
C ASN A 249 -41.46 11.25 -2.88
N ALA A 250 -40.18 11.19 -2.56
CA ALA A 250 -39.46 12.23 -1.80
C ALA A 250 -38.35 12.85 -2.64
N ILE A 251 -38.19 14.17 -2.53
CA ILE A 251 -36.94 14.86 -2.87
C ILE A 251 -35.93 14.53 -1.76
N ALA A 252 -34.78 14.00 -2.11
CA ALA A 252 -33.77 13.63 -1.14
C ALA A 252 -33.30 14.83 -0.32
N TYR A 253 -32.98 14.64 0.95
CA TYR A 253 -32.29 15.64 1.75
C TYR A 253 -30.76 15.42 1.75
N GLU A 254 -30.33 14.21 1.44
CA GLU A 254 -28.90 13.85 1.38
C GLU A 254 -28.66 12.71 0.37
N CYS A 255 -27.51 12.78 -0.29
CA CYS A 255 -26.91 11.68 -1.02
C CYS A 255 -25.40 11.81 -1.02
N SER A 256 -24.70 10.70 -1.28
CA SER A 256 -23.24 10.68 -1.30
C SER A 256 -22.68 9.80 -2.40
N MET A 257 -21.43 10.05 -2.78
CA MET A 257 -20.64 9.19 -3.66
C MET A 257 -19.22 9.03 -3.13
N LEU A 258 -18.61 7.88 -3.42
CA LEU A 258 -17.19 7.63 -3.19
C LEU A 258 -16.45 7.70 -4.53
N VAL A 259 -15.38 8.50 -4.55
CA VAL A 259 -14.56 8.74 -5.75
C VAL A 259 -13.13 8.32 -5.48
N ASP A 260 -12.53 7.55 -6.39
CA ASP A 260 -11.12 7.17 -6.40
C ASP A 260 -10.46 7.74 -7.66
N ILE A 261 -9.38 8.51 -7.48
CA ILE A 261 -8.54 8.99 -8.57
C ILE A 261 -7.11 8.53 -8.34
N ARG A 262 -6.43 8.08 -9.39
CA ARG A 262 -5.07 7.55 -9.30
C ARG A 262 -4.19 8.04 -10.43
N SER A 263 -2.90 8.18 -10.14
CA SER A 263 -1.89 8.43 -11.16
C SER A 263 -0.50 7.90 -10.76
N ASN A 264 0.28 7.48 -11.76
CA ASN A 264 1.71 7.20 -11.59
C ASN A 264 2.56 8.48 -11.62
N GLY A 265 1.95 9.64 -11.92
CA GLY A 265 2.59 10.95 -11.90
C GLY A 265 1.94 11.88 -10.88
N LEU A 266 2.74 12.53 -10.04
CA LEU A 266 2.23 13.47 -9.03
C LEU A 266 1.48 14.65 -9.66
N LYS A 267 2.09 15.24 -10.71
CA LYS A 267 1.49 16.38 -11.42
C LYS A 267 0.13 16.03 -12.01
N GLU A 268 0.02 14.88 -12.65
CA GLU A 268 -1.22 14.42 -13.28
C GLU A 268 -2.28 14.07 -12.25
N LEU A 269 -1.89 13.59 -11.07
CA LEU A 269 -2.80 13.35 -9.94
C LEU A 269 -3.38 14.68 -9.43
N GLU A 270 -2.53 15.69 -9.21
CA GLU A 270 -2.95 17.03 -8.76
C GLU A 270 -3.85 17.73 -9.79
N GLU A 271 -3.51 17.63 -11.09
CA GLU A 271 -4.33 18.17 -12.16
C GLU A 271 -5.69 17.49 -12.28
N LEU A 272 -5.75 16.18 -12.09
CA LEU A 272 -7.00 15.43 -12.08
C LEU A 272 -7.86 15.78 -10.87
N ASP A 273 -7.25 15.95 -9.70
CA ASP A 273 -7.92 16.36 -8.48
C ASP A 273 -8.58 17.75 -8.66
N ALA A 274 -7.83 18.72 -9.17
CA ALA A 274 -8.39 20.05 -9.46
C ALA A 274 -9.61 19.99 -10.39
N LYS A 275 -9.56 19.14 -11.43
CA LYS A 275 -10.70 18.94 -12.34
C LYS A 275 -11.89 18.26 -11.66
N LEU A 276 -11.63 17.28 -10.77
CA LEU A 276 -12.67 16.63 -9.98
C LEU A 276 -13.40 17.66 -9.10
N GLN A 277 -12.66 18.48 -8.37
CA GLN A 277 -13.22 19.53 -7.52
C GLN A 277 -14.09 20.52 -8.32
N GLU A 278 -13.63 20.90 -9.53
CA GLU A 278 -14.40 21.78 -10.41
C GLU A 278 -15.68 21.12 -10.93
N CYS A 279 -15.66 19.82 -11.27
CA CYS A 279 -16.86 19.06 -11.65
C CYS A 279 -17.93 19.08 -10.54
N ILE A 280 -17.49 18.86 -9.29
CA ILE A 280 -18.38 18.87 -8.12
C ILE A 280 -18.99 20.25 -7.90
N LYS A 281 -18.14 21.29 -7.89
CA LYS A 281 -18.56 22.69 -7.71
C LYS A 281 -19.56 23.10 -8.78
N ARG A 282 -19.24 22.88 -10.05
CA ARG A 282 -20.12 23.18 -11.17
C ARG A 282 -21.48 22.49 -11.06
N ALA A 283 -21.49 21.20 -10.67
CA ALA A 283 -22.73 20.44 -10.51
C ALA A 283 -23.65 21.02 -9.44
N VAL A 284 -23.08 21.54 -8.34
CA VAL A 284 -23.81 22.22 -7.28
C VAL A 284 -24.36 23.58 -7.79
N GLU A 285 -23.56 24.34 -8.50
CA GLU A 285 -23.95 25.61 -9.08
C GLU A 285 -25.09 25.43 -10.11
N ASP A 286 -24.97 24.46 -11.02
CA ASP A 286 -25.98 24.19 -12.03
C ASP A 286 -27.32 23.74 -11.42
N GLU A 287 -27.31 22.95 -10.34
CA GLU A 287 -28.55 22.59 -9.65
C GLU A 287 -29.14 23.76 -8.87
N ASN A 288 -28.30 24.56 -8.19
CA ASN A 288 -28.76 25.76 -7.46
C ASN A 288 -29.33 26.82 -8.38
N ASN A 289 -28.83 26.96 -9.62
CA ASN A 289 -29.28 27.94 -10.59
C ASN A 289 -30.28 27.37 -11.60
N ARG A 290 -30.65 26.09 -11.45
CA ARG A 290 -31.51 25.39 -12.42
C ARG A 290 -32.78 26.16 -12.79
N TRP A 291 -33.48 26.65 -11.79
CA TRP A 291 -34.75 27.33 -11.98
C TRP A 291 -34.58 28.78 -12.42
N GLU A 292 -33.42 29.37 -12.27
CA GLU A 292 -33.12 30.74 -12.77
C GLU A 292 -32.94 30.77 -14.29
N THR A 293 -32.34 29.72 -14.86
CA THR A 293 -32.14 29.59 -16.31
C THR A 293 -33.37 29.11 -17.07
N GLU A 294 -34.25 28.36 -16.42
CA GLU A 294 -35.50 27.86 -17.02
C GLU A 294 -36.68 28.78 -16.79
N ARG A 295 -36.53 29.88 -16.08
CA ARG A 295 -37.58 30.87 -15.76
C ARG A 295 -38.04 31.73 -16.94
N SER A 296 -38.20 31.17 -18.11
CA SER A 296 -39.04 31.78 -19.14
C SER A 296 -40.56 31.60 -18.85
N TYR A 297 -40.93 30.96 -17.74
CA TYR A 297 -42.28 30.82 -17.27
C TYR A 297 -42.62 31.90 -16.24
N GLU A 298 -43.06 33.08 -16.72
CA GLU A 298 -43.48 34.18 -15.85
C GLU A 298 -44.65 33.85 -14.91
N GLU A 299 -45.36 32.77 -15.14
CA GLU A 299 -46.57 32.34 -14.40
C GLU A 299 -46.27 31.57 -13.09
N SER A 300 -45.03 31.19 -12.78
CA SER A 300 -44.69 30.43 -11.59
C SER A 300 -43.95 31.17 -10.49
N LYS A 301 -43.91 32.50 -10.58
CA LYS A 301 -43.13 33.36 -9.64
C LYS A 301 -43.49 33.13 -8.17
N ASP A 302 -44.73 32.89 -7.85
CA ASP A 302 -45.22 32.80 -6.46
C ASP A 302 -45.00 31.46 -5.78
N SER A 303 -44.74 30.38 -6.55
CA SER A 303 -44.61 29.02 -6.00
C SER A 303 -43.19 28.53 -5.84
N PHE A 304 -42.16 29.22 -6.37
CA PHE A 304 -40.78 28.78 -6.40
C PHE A 304 -39.78 29.75 -5.71
N ASP A 305 -40.25 30.71 -4.94
CA ASP A 305 -39.40 31.72 -4.27
C ASP A 305 -38.46 31.11 -3.20
N HIS A 306 -38.66 29.82 -2.84
CA HIS A 306 -37.86 29.14 -1.84
C HIS A 306 -37.34 27.79 -2.34
N ASN A 307 -36.55 27.77 -3.42
CA ASN A 307 -36.02 26.57 -4.02
C ASN A 307 -35.01 25.80 -3.11
N GLY A 308 -34.65 26.44 -2.00
CA GLY A 308 -33.57 25.91 -1.14
C GLY A 308 -32.21 26.02 -1.82
N ARG A 309 -31.21 25.44 -1.20
CA ARG A 309 -29.87 25.36 -1.76
C ARG A 309 -29.25 24.00 -1.50
N ILE A 310 -28.48 23.50 -2.47
CA ILE A 310 -27.55 22.38 -2.29
C ILE A 310 -26.29 22.89 -1.64
N THR A 311 -25.84 22.20 -0.62
CA THR A 311 -24.50 22.27 -0.07
C THR A 311 -23.75 20.97 -0.35
N VAL A 312 -22.45 21.03 -0.49
CA VAL A 312 -21.60 19.86 -0.70
C VAL A 312 -20.46 19.87 0.30
N GLU A 313 -20.22 18.70 0.88
CA GLU A 313 -19.04 18.40 1.71
C GLU A 313 -18.16 17.43 0.93
N VAL A 314 -16.91 17.80 0.71
CA VAL A 314 -15.90 16.96 0.07
C VAL A 314 -14.88 16.56 1.14
N LYS A 315 -14.95 15.32 1.59
CA LYS A 315 -14.06 14.78 2.61
C LYS A 315 -13.04 13.86 1.95
N GLN A 316 -11.76 14.22 2.05
CA GLN A 316 -10.70 13.33 1.63
C GLN A 316 -10.56 12.17 2.64
N ILE A 317 -10.70 10.92 2.16
CA ILE A 317 -10.66 9.69 2.97
C ILE A 317 -9.45 8.83 2.62
N GLY A 318 -8.61 9.25 1.69
CA GLY A 318 -7.34 8.64 1.33
C GLY A 318 -6.49 9.60 0.50
N ASN A 319 -5.17 9.56 0.74
CA ASN A 319 -4.20 10.43 0.08
C ASN A 319 -2.84 9.73 -0.02
N ARG A 320 -2.71 8.74 -0.90
CA ARG A 320 -1.41 8.10 -1.15
C ARG A 320 -0.59 8.95 -2.12
N PRO A 321 0.66 9.33 -1.79
CA PRO A 321 1.47 10.11 -2.70
C PRO A 321 1.90 9.28 -3.93
N ALA A 322 1.95 9.92 -5.09
CA ALA A 322 2.62 9.38 -6.26
C ALA A 322 4.14 9.62 -6.14
N GLY A 323 4.91 8.75 -6.77
CA GLY A 323 6.35 8.97 -6.86
C GLY A 323 7.00 8.03 -7.86
N SER A 324 8.11 8.46 -8.43
CA SER A 324 8.88 7.65 -9.36
C SER A 324 10.37 7.79 -9.08
N GLN A 325 11.12 6.75 -9.39
CA GLN A 325 12.57 6.75 -9.36
C GLN A 325 13.13 6.05 -10.61
N PRO A 326 14.35 6.37 -11.02
CA PRO A 326 14.96 5.71 -12.18
C PRO A 326 15.08 4.20 -11.97
N LYS A 327 14.76 3.42 -13.00
CA LYS A 327 14.93 1.96 -12.97
C LYS A 327 16.39 1.52 -12.73
N ASP A 328 17.35 2.38 -13.06
CA ASP A 328 18.78 2.17 -12.90
C ASP A 328 19.36 2.81 -11.64
N CYS A 329 18.51 3.29 -10.71
CA CYS A 329 19.01 3.77 -9.42
C CYS A 329 19.62 2.63 -8.58
N GLU A 330 20.43 3.00 -7.59
CA GLU A 330 21.26 2.06 -6.81
C GLU A 330 20.44 0.90 -6.22
N ILE A 331 19.32 1.20 -5.56
CA ILE A 331 18.52 0.19 -4.86
C ILE A 331 17.88 -0.82 -5.83
N VAL A 332 17.34 -0.35 -6.97
CA VAL A 332 16.75 -1.21 -8.00
C VAL A 332 17.82 -2.07 -8.66
N SER A 333 18.95 -1.45 -9.06
CA SER A 333 20.04 -2.13 -9.74
C SER A 333 20.71 -3.18 -8.86
N ALA A 334 20.91 -2.89 -7.57
CA ALA A 334 21.51 -3.83 -6.62
C ALA A 334 20.58 -5.01 -6.31
N ALA A 335 19.29 -4.74 -6.07
CA ALA A 335 18.29 -5.78 -5.83
C ALA A 335 18.13 -6.69 -7.05
N ALA A 336 18.00 -6.12 -8.25
CA ALA A 336 17.89 -6.90 -9.48
C ALA A 336 19.11 -7.79 -9.72
N ALA A 337 20.31 -7.24 -9.55
CA ALA A 337 21.54 -8.00 -9.72
C ALA A 337 21.70 -9.11 -8.66
N ALA A 338 21.21 -8.88 -7.41
CA ALA A 338 21.18 -9.90 -6.38
C ALA A 338 20.20 -11.03 -6.73
N PHE A 339 19.02 -10.70 -7.25
CA PHE A 339 18.02 -11.67 -7.69
C PHE A 339 18.54 -12.51 -8.87
N GLU A 340 19.12 -11.88 -9.89
CA GLU A 340 19.76 -12.55 -11.03
C GLU A 340 20.89 -13.49 -10.56
N ALA A 341 21.70 -13.08 -9.58
CA ALA A 341 22.78 -13.88 -9.04
C ALA A 341 22.28 -15.11 -8.26
N CYS A 342 21.05 -15.05 -7.72
CA CYS A 342 20.34 -16.21 -7.14
C CYS A 342 19.63 -17.08 -8.19
N ASN A 343 19.88 -16.86 -9.49
CA ASN A 343 19.27 -17.56 -10.63
C ASN A 343 17.76 -17.34 -10.76
N GLU A 344 17.26 -16.18 -10.32
CA GLU A 344 15.87 -15.77 -10.48
C GLU A 344 15.69 -14.81 -11.66
N THR A 345 14.54 -14.88 -12.31
CA THR A 345 14.17 -13.95 -13.39
C THR A 345 13.33 -12.84 -12.79
N VAL A 346 13.82 -11.60 -12.87
CA VAL A 346 13.16 -10.43 -12.29
C VAL A 346 12.03 -9.96 -13.18
N GLU A 347 10.84 -9.85 -12.63
CA GLU A 347 9.73 -9.11 -13.20
C GLU A 347 9.76 -7.67 -12.68
N TYR A 348 9.50 -6.68 -13.56
CA TYR A 348 9.53 -5.27 -13.18
C TYR A 348 8.15 -4.65 -13.31
N GLU A 349 7.79 -3.91 -12.28
CA GLU A 349 6.64 -3.02 -12.31
C GLU A 349 7.09 -1.57 -12.11
N SER A 350 6.64 -0.68 -12.99
CA SER A 350 7.07 0.72 -12.98
C SER A 350 6.43 1.53 -11.84
N ALA A 351 5.24 1.14 -11.40
CA ALA A 351 4.55 1.77 -10.27
C ALA A 351 3.44 0.86 -9.72
N GLY A 352 3.43 0.67 -8.41
CA GLY A 352 2.40 0.02 -7.63
C GLY A 352 1.89 0.94 -6.52
N SER A 353 0.82 0.58 -5.85
CA SER A 353 0.36 1.32 -4.66
C SER A 353 0.69 0.49 -3.44
N THR A 354 1.83 0.74 -2.83
CA THR A 354 2.43 -0.04 -1.74
C THR A 354 3.03 0.88 -0.67
N ASP A 355 3.57 0.30 0.38
CA ASP A 355 4.31 1.03 1.42
C ASP A 355 5.50 1.83 0.88
N ALA A 356 6.06 1.43 -0.26
CA ALA A 356 7.15 2.16 -0.91
C ALA A 356 6.74 3.58 -1.40
N ASN A 357 5.44 3.87 -1.53
CA ASN A 357 4.96 5.19 -1.94
C ASN A 357 5.46 6.30 -1.01
N ILE A 358 5.45 6.08 0.31
CA ILE A 358 5.85 7.09 1.28
C ILE A 358 7.34 7.44 1.14
N PRO A 359 8.29 6.50 1.28
CA PRO A 359 9.71 6.84 1.14
C PRO A 359 10.05 7.39 -0.26
N ILE A 360 9.49 6.85 -1.35
CA ILE A 360 9.72 7.40 -2.70
C ILE A 360 9.29 8.87 -2.78
N SER A 361 8.13 9.22 -2.23
CA SER A 361 7.63 10.60 -2.23
C SER A 361 8.53 11.58 -1.42
N LEU A 362 9.28 11.04 -0.47
CA LEU A 362 10.27 11.79 0.34
C LEU A 362 11.68 11.79 -0.30
N GLY A 363 11.82 11.24 -1.50
CA GLY A 363 13.11 11.12 -2.19
C GLY A 363 14.05 10.10 -1.54
N ILE A 364 13.51 9.14 -0.79
CA ILE A 364 14.25 8.00 -0.23
C ILE A 364 14.15 6.86 -1.25
N PRO A 365 15.27 6.30 -1.74
CA PRO A 365 15.26 5.14 -2.61
C PRO A 365 14.46 3.99 -1.99
N ALA A 366 13.45 3.47 -2.71
CA ALA A 366 12.61 2.40 -2.19
C ALA A 366 12.10 1.47 -3.29
N ILE A 367 11.88 0.21 -2.92
CA ILE A 367 11.28 -0.81 -3.80
C ILE A 367 10.28 -1.65 -3.02
N CYS A 368 9.32 -2.21 -3.74
CA CYS A 368 8.51 -3.32 -3.24
C CYS A 368 8.93 -4.60 -3.97
N VAL A 369 9.09 -5.70 -3.25
CA VAL A 369 9.56 -6.98 -3.78
C VAL A 369 8.68 -8.13 -3.30
N GLY A 370 8.47 -9.14 -4.12
CA GLY A 370 7.77 -10.35 -3.72
C GLY A 370 8.61 -11.27 -2.83
N GLY A 371 8.00 -11.87 -1.82
CA GLY A 371 8.60 -12.77 -0.82
C GLY A 371 8.82 -14.22 -1.30
N GLY A 372 8.74 -14.52 -2.61
CA GLY A 372 8.95 -15.87 -3.14
C GLY A 372 7.69 -16.74 -3.18
N GLY A 373 7.85 -17.97 -3.63
CA GLY A 373 6.72 -18.87 -3.90
C GLY A 373 5.84 -18.37 -5.05
N LYS A 374 4.58 -18.78 -5.06
CA LYS A 374 3.56 -18.30 -6.00
C LYS A 374 2.27 -18.03 -5.24
N GLY A 375 1.54 -17.02 -5.62
CA GLY A 375 0.25 -16.66 -5.02
C GLY A 375 -0.79 -16.32 -6.07
N GLY A 376 -2.02 -16.19 -5.64
CA GLY A 376 -3.12 -15.74 -6.50
C GLY A 376 -4.42 -15.54 -5.74
N ALA A 377 -5.38 -14.91 -6.42
CA ALA A 377 -6.66 -14.53 -5.86
C ALA A 377 -6.54 -13.61 -4.63
N CYS A 378 -5.52 -12.74 -4.58
CA CYS A 378 -5.37 -11.72 -3.54
C CYS A 378 -6.66 -10.90 -3.37
N HIS A 379 -6.95 -10.46 -2.14
CA HIS A 379 -8.17 -9.76 -1.76
C HIS A 379 -9.46 -10.58 -1.93
N SER A 380 -9.34 -11.91 -2.01
CA SER A 380 -10.46 -12.84 -2.11
C SER A 380 -10.37 -13.90 -1.01
N VAL A 381 -11.52 -14.41 -0.57
CA VAL A 381 -11.57 -15.54 0.38
C VAL A 381 -11.00 -16.83 -0.19
N ASP A 382 -10.78 -16.89 -1.50
CA ASP A 382 -10.17 -18.01 -2.22
C ASP A 382 -8.67 -17.82 -2.43
N GLU A 383 -8.05 -16.89 -1.74
CA GLU A 383 -6.62 -16.59 -1.83
C GLU A 383 -5.79 -17.84 -1.51
N TRP A 384 -4.73 -18.02 -2.28
CA TRP A 384 -3.83 -19.15 -2.14
C TRP A 384 -2.37 -18.76 -2.29
N TYR A 385 -1.52 -19.54 -1.63
CA TYR A 385 -0.07 -19.47 -1.71
C TYR A 385 0.52 -20.85 -1.95
N ASP A 386 1.45 -20.99 -2.90
CA ASP A 386 2.23 -22.21 -3.16
C ASP A 386 3.66 -22.03 -2.67
N SER A 387 3.99 -22.71 -1.59
CA SER A 387 5.28 -22.64 -0.93
C SER A 387 6.41 -23.42 -1.62
N LYS A 388 6.14 -24.03 -2.77
CA LYS A 388 7.16 -24.78 -3.48
C LYS A 388 8.38 -23.90 -3.81
N ASP A 389 9.55 -24.30 -3.29
CA ASP A 389 10.83 -23.58 -3.45
C ASP A 389 10.80 -22.10 -2.95
N ALA A 390 9.88 -21.74 -2.03
CA ALA A 390 9.69 -20.38 -1.57
C ALA A 390 10.91 -19.81 -0.83
N TYR A 391 11.73 -20.67 -0.19
CA TYR A 391 13.02 -20.28 0.42
C TYR A 391 13.97 -19.55 -0.54
N LYS A 392 13.84 -19.75 -1.86
CA LYS A 392 14.62 -18.99 -2.85
C LYS A 392 14.27 -17.51 -2.82
N GLY A 393 13.01 -17.17 -2.49
CA GLY A 393 12.61 -15.79 -2.22
C GLY A 393 13.42 -15.19 -1.09
N SER A 394 13.47 -15.89 0.04
CA SER A 394 14.22 -15.45 1.22
C SER A 394 15.73 -15.32 0.92
N GLN A 395 16.29 -16.24 0.13
CA GLN A 395 17.70 -16.14 -0.28
C GLN A 395 17.99 -14.88 -1.11
N ARG A 396 17.14 -14.56 -2.11
CA ARG A 396 17.37 -13.38 -2.95
C ARG A 396 17.13 -12.08 -2.22
N VAL A 397 16.11 -12.01 -1.31
CA VAL A 397 15.86 -10.82 -0.50
C VAL A 397 17.01 -10.60 0.48
N LEU A 398 17.53 -11.65 1.13
CA LEU A 398 18.72 -11.57 1.98
C LEU A 398 19.93 -11.07 1.19
N ALA A 399 20.15 -11.61 -0.02
CA ALA A 399 21.24 -11.16 -0.90
C ALA A 399 21.11 -9.68 -1.27
N ALA A 400 19.90 -9.21 -1.58
CA ALA A 400 19.63 -7.80 -1.87
C ALA A 400 19.90 -6.90 -0.66
N ILE A 401 19.45 -7.30 0.53
CA ILE A 401 19.71 -6.57 1.78
C ILE A 401 21.24 -6.41 1.98
N PHE A 402 21.99 -7.50 1.93
CA PHE A 402 23.44 -7.43 2.16
C PHE A 402 24.23 -6.83 0.98
N ALA A 403 23.70 -6.86 -0.24
CA ALA A 403 24.25 -6.06 -1.33
C ALA A 403 24.13 -4.56 -1.06
N LEU A 404 23.01 -4.12 -0.50
CA LEU A 404 22.73 -2.72 -0.21
C LEU A 404 23.49 -2.21 1.02
N VAL A 405 23.51 -2.96 2.12
CA VAL A 405 24.15 -2.51 3.38
C VAL A 405 25.58 -2.98 3.55
N GLY A 406 26.07 -3.90 2.72
CA GLY A 406 27.38 -4.54 2.85
C GLY A 406 27.41 -5.65 3.91
N LEU A 407 28.36 -6.59 3.78
CA LEU A 407 28.62 -7.66 4.75
C LEU A 407 30.05 -7.53 5.28
N ASP A 408 30.18 -7.37 6.59
CA ASP A 408 31.45 -7.14 7.28
C ASP A 408 32.52 -8.20 6.94
N GLY A 409 33.67 -7.73 6.42
CA GLY A 409 34.77 -8.57 5.97
C GLY A 409 34.54 -9.27 4.63
N VAL A 410 33.44 -8.97 3.90
CA VAL A 410 33.10 -9.62 2.61
C VAL A 410 32.82 -8.60 1.51
N SER A 411 31.92 -7.64 1.75
CA SER A 411 31.53 -6.67 0.73
C SER A 411 31.20 -5.30 1.30
N GLU A 412 31.50 -4.25 0.52
CA GLU A 412 31.10 -2.88 0.80
C GLU A 412 29.62 -2.65 0.42
N PRO A 413 28.91 -1.68 1.03
CA PRO A 413 27.57 -1.28 0.66
C PRO A 413 27.49 -0.77 -0.78
N LEU A 414 26.42 -1.18 -1.50
CA LEU A 414 26.08 -0.62 -2.82
C LEU A 414 25.05 0.51 -2.73
N LEU A 415 24.40 0.68 -1.60
CA LEU A 415 23.52 1.81 -1.33
C LEU A 415 24.35 2.96 -0.73
N SER A 416 24.20 4.15 -1.30
CA SER A 416 24.86 5.35 -0.79
C SER A 416 24.11 5.91 0.42
N ARG A 417 24.86 6.46 1.39
CA ARG A 417 24.24 7.29 2.44
C ARG A 417 23.64 8.55 1.82
N ARG A 418 22.44 8.87 2.19
CA ARG A 418 21.80 10.13 1.77
C ARG A 418 22.52 11.31 2.46
N LYS A 419 22.71 12.39 1.69
CA LYS A 419 23.18 13.66 2.26
C LYS A 419 22.05 14.25 3.09
N LYS A 420 22.28 14.44 4.36
CA LYS A 420 21.36 15.06 5.30
C LYS A 420 21.28 16.58 5.10
#